data_0bdf503c412d09aec50f6716d36de40f
#
_entry.id   0bdf503c412d09aec50f6716d36de40f
#
_cell.length_a   1.000
_cell.length_b   1.000
_cell.length_c   1.000
_cell.angle_alpha   90.00
_cell.angle_beta   90.00
_cell.angle_gamma   90.00
#
_symmetry.space_group_name_H-M   'P 1'
#
loop_
_entity.id
_entity.type
_entity.pdbx_description
1 polymer ?
#
loop_
_entity_poly.entity_id
_entity_poly.type
_entity_poly.pdbx_seq_one_letter_code
_entity_poly.pdbx_strand_id
1 'polypeptide(L)'
;GKSLYRCIPDDSRLPCFLIPHKHKIGFNKNFKNKYIVFKFQHWKDKHPRGSIIQVIGEIGILNNFYEYQLYCKSLYASIQNFNKATIKSLKYKTEEKYIEDMYKKYRPTKIETDGIFSIDPKKSTDFDDAFSINKTTICGKEVGYQLSIYISNVSFWLDRLELWDSFSDRISTIYLPDRKRPMLPTVLSDALCSLQEGRWRFAFTLNIYFDENGKIYDTEYTNTCIKVKKNYVYDEPDLLSSPDYQLLHEKVKLLNQHYNYYDKIESSHDVVAYLMILMNYHSAKEMVKR
;
A
#
# COMPACT_ATOMS: atom_id res chain seq x y z
N GLY A 1 -14.96 -22.52 39.97
CA GLY A 1 -13.52 -22.14 39.96
C GLY A 1 -13.00 -21.98 38.55
N LYS A 2 -11.83 -21.34 38.38
CA LYS A 2 -11.12 -21.31 37.08
C LYS A 2 -10.39 -22.62 36.89
N SER A 3 -10.65 -23.35 35.81
CA SER A 3 -9.87 -24.54 35.44
C SER A 3 -8.55 -24.12 34.79
N LEU A 4 -7.49 -24.93 35.01
CA LEU A 4 -6.20 -24.71 34.33
C LEU A 4 -6.17 -25.47 33.01
N TYR A 5 -5.87 -24.74 31.96
CA TYR A 5 -5.76 -25.29 30.61
C TYR A 5 -4.28 -25.34 30.20
N ARG A 6 -3.92 -26.43 29.52
CA ARG A 6 -2.61 -26.60 28.91
C ARG A 6 -2.56 -25.81 27.61
N CYS A 7 -1.63 -24.87 27.52
CA CYS A 7 -1.38 -24.07 26.33
C CYS A 7 -0.01 -24.44 25.74
N ILE A 8 -0.01 -24.74 24.45
CA ILE A 8 1.18 -25.07 23.66
C ILE A 8 1.56 -23.78 22.93
N PRO A 9 2.74 -23.18 23.20
CA PRO A 9 3.23 -22.02 22.44
C PRO A 9 3.48 -22.36 20.98
N ASP A 10 3.42 -21.36 20.10
CA ASP A 10 3.81 -21.49 18.69
C ASP A 10 5.31 -21.78 18.55
N ASP A 11 6.14 -21.16 19.39
CA ASP A 11 7.56 -21.45 19.45
C ASP A 11 7.79 -22.78 20.19
N SER A 12 8.19 -23.80 19.44
CA SER A 12 8.44 -25.16 19.96
C SER A 12 9.58 -25.25 20.99
N ARG A 13 10.41 -24.21 21.12
CA ARG A 13 11.47 -24.12 22.11
C ARG A 13 10.94 -23.82 23.54
N LEU A 14 9.70 -23.30 23.60
CA LEU A 14 9.07 -22.96 24.86
C LEU A 14 8.29 -24.14 25.44
N PRO A 15 8.28 -24.31 26.79
CA PRO A 15 7.50 -25.35 27.45
C PRO A 15 6.01 -25.06 27.37
N CYS A 16 5.18 -26.08 27.65
CA CYS A 16 3.74 -25.88 27.79
C CYS A 16 3.43 -25.03 29.03
N PHE A 17 2.52 -24.08 28.89
CA PHE A 17 2.03 -23.21 29.94
C PHE A 17 0.72 -23.72 30.53
N LEU A 18 0.50 -23.46 31.83
CA LEU A 18 -0.80 -23.66 32.49
C LEU A 18 -1.47 -22.31 32.71
N ILE A 19 -2.65 -22.13 32.07
CA ILE A 19 -3.35 -20.86 32.04
C ILE A 19 -4.74 -21.01 32.65
N PRO A 20 -5.12 -20.21 33.65
CA PRO A 20 -6.45 -20.25 34.26
C PRO A 20 -7.48 -19.60 33.31
N HIS A 21 -8.54 -20.33 32.97
CA HIS A 21 -9.64 -19.81 32.16
C HIS A 21 -10.98 -20.29 32.70
N LYS A 22 -12.01 -19.42 32.64
CA LYS A 22 -13.40 -19.79 32.85
C LYS A 22 -14.00 -20.15 31.50
N HIS A 23 -14.30 -21.41 31.30
CA HIS A 23 -15.07 -21.83 30.13
C HIS A 23 -16.55 -21.67 30.40
N LYS A 24 -17.28 -20.96 29.55
CA LYS A 24 -18.73 -21.00 29.55
C LYS A 24 -19.12 -22.35 28.94
N ILE A 25 -19.55 -23.29 29.77
CA ILE A 25 -20.05 -24.59 29.33
C ILE A 25 -21.40 -24.33 28.64
N GLY A 26 -21.44 -24.47 27.32
CA GLY A 26 -22.70 -24.53 26.57
C GLY A 26 -23.34 -25.93 26.70
N PHE A 27 -24.47 -26.15 26.10
CA PHE A 27 -25.18 -27.43 26.08
C PHE A 27 -24.33 -28.60 25.54
N ASN A 28 -23.32 -28.34 24.72
CA ASN A 28 -22.39 -29.34 24.21
C ASN A 28 -21.15 -29.44 25.11
N LYS A 29 -20.92 -30.61 25.71
CA LYS A 29 -19.73 -30.91 26.52
C LYS A 29 -18.42 -31.07 25.71
N ASN A 30 -18.43 -30.86 24.40
CA ASN A 30 -17.24 -30.98 23.56
C ASN A 30 -16.35 -29.76 23.71
N PHE A 31 -15.20 -29.95 24.36
CA PHE A 31 -14.14 -28.95 24.44
C PHE A 31 -13.37 -28.89 23.12
N LYS A 32 -13.54 -27.80 22.41
CA LYS A 32 -12.74 -27.54 21.20
C LYS A 32 -11.50 -26.73 21.56
N ASN A 33 -10.38 -27.12 21.01
CA ASN A 33 -9.14 -26.35 21.15
C ASN A 33 -9.29 -24.96 20.53
N LYS A 34 -8.61 -23.97 21.11
CA LYS A 34 -8.69 -22.58 20.67
C LYS A 34 -7.30 -21.97 20.53
N TYR A 35 -7.17 -21.06 19.59
CA TYR A 35 -6.04 -20.13 19.54
C TYR A 35 -6.24 -19.05 20.59
N ILE A 36 -5.20 -18.74 21.33
CA ILE A 36 -5.20 -17.69 22.37
C ILE A 36 -3.92 -16.85 22.29
N VAL A 37 -4.02 -15.61 22.72
CA VAL A 37 -2.88 -14.77 23.05
C VAL A 37 -2.78 -14.71 24.56
N PHE A 38 -1.61 -14.99 25.11
CA PHE A 38 -1.38 -14.99 26.55
C PHE A 38 -0.08 -14.29 26.91
N LYS A 39 0.02 -13.85 28.18
CA LYS A 39 1.20 -13.24 28.77
C LYS A 39 1.79 -14.16 29.81
N PHE A 40 3.12 -14.33 29.80
CA PHE A 40 3.86 -15.00 30.89
C PHE A 40 3.65 -14.26 32.21
N GLN A 41 3.48 -15.00 33.29
CA GLN A 41 3.39 -14.45 34.65
C GLN A 41 4.55 -14.85 35.53
N HIS A 42 4.72 -16.16 35.76
CA HIS A 42 5.81 -16.69 36.58
C HIS A 42 6.05 -18.16 36.28
N TRP A 43 7.22 -18.65 36.71
CA TRP A 43 7.60 -20.07 36.66
C TRP A 43 8.13 -20.49 38.01
N LYS A 44 7.30 -21.10 38.86
CA LYS A 44 7.64 -21.59 40.20
C LYS A 44 7.49 -23.10 40.33
N ASP A 45 6.66 -23.70 39.48
CA ASP A 45 6.31 -25.10 39.44
C ASP A 45 6.87 -25.79 38.20
N LYS A 46 6.50 -27.08 38.00
CA LYS A 46 6.88 -27.86 36.81
C LYS A 46 6.53 -27.16 35.49
N HIS A 47 5.44 -26.39 35.42
CA HIS A 47 5.00 -25.68 34.25
C HIS A 47 4.87 -24.15 34.50
N PRO A 48 5.33 -23.30 33.57
CA PRO A 48 5.14 -21.88 33.72
C PRO A 48 3.65 -21.51 33.70
N ARG A 49 3.33 -20.39 34.32
CA ARG A 49 1.99 -19.81 34.41
C ARG A 49 1.88 -18.60 33.50
N GLY A 50 0.70 -18.42 32.93
CA GLY A 50 0.37 -17.24 32.14
C GLY A 50 -1.07 -16.80 32.38
N SER A 51 -1.41 -15.65 31.81
CA SER A 51 -2.79 -15.11 31.79
C SER A 51 -3.23 -14.85 30.36
N ILE A 52 -4.50 -15.13 30.05
CA ILE A 52 -5.08 -14.84 28.75
C ILE A 52 -5.18 -13.33 28.55
N ILE A 53 -4.67 -12.85 27.42
CA ILE A 53 -4.91 -11.50 26.91
C ILE A 53 -6.15 -11.52 26.02
N GLN A 54 -6.20 -12.49 25.09
CA GLN A 54 -7.26 -12.59 24.10
C GLN A 54 -7.52 -14.04 23.71
N VAL A 55 -8.78 -14.39 23.49
CA VAL A 55 -9.17 -15.64 22.84
C VAL A 55 -9.46 -15.32 21.38
N ILE A 56 -8.66 -15.88 20.46
CA ILE A 56 -8.83 -15.68 19.03
C ILE A 56 -10.03 -16.50 18.54
N GLY A 57 -10.09 -17.79 18.87
CA GLY A 57 -11.22 -18.65 18.51
C GLY A 57 -10.84 -20.12 18.33
N GLU A 58 -11.81 -20.91 17.86
CA GLU A 58 -11.64 -22.37 17.69
C GLU A 58 -10.68 -22.71 16.55
N ILE A 59 -9.88 -23.76 16.75
CA ILE A 59 -8.92 -24.28 15.78
C ILE A 59 -9.67 -24.79 14.57
N GLY A 60 -10.14 -24.95 13.84
CA GLY A 60 -10.83 -25.50 12.67
C GLY A 60 -11.61 -24.45 11.88
N ILE A 61 -11.57 -23.21 12.35
CA ILE A 61 -12.19 -22.08 11.67
C ILE A 61 -11.11 -21.27 10.95
N LEU A 62 -11.20 -21.21 9.62
CA LEU A 62 -10.19 -20.56 8.76
C LEU A 62 -9.89 -19.11 9.18
N ASN A 63 -10.92 -18.33 9.52
CA ASN A 63 -10.75 -16.97 10.00
C ASN A 63 -9.89 -16.87 11.27
N ASN A 64 -10.10 -17.80 12.21
CA ASN A 64 -9.32 -17.84 13.45
C ASN A 64 -7.86 -18.25 13.19
N PHE A 65 -7.65 -19.12 12.19
CA PHE A 65 -6.31 -19.50 11.74
C PHE A 65 -5.58 -18.30 11.13
N TYR A 66 -6.24 -17.49 10.29
CA TYR A 66 -5.64 -16.25 9.77
C TYR A 66 -5.25 -15.29 10.89
N GLU A 67 -6.15 -15.04 11.85
CA GLU A 67 -5.83 -14.18 13.00
C GLU A 67 -4.62 -14.71 13.79
N TYR A 68 -4.59 -16.04 14.06
CA TYR A 68 -3.47 -16.69 14.71
C TYR A 68 -2.16 -16.46 13.94
N GLN A 69 -2.14 -16.68 12.61
CA GLN A 69 -0.96 -16.44 11.80
C GLN A 69 -0.51 -14.98 11.82
N LEU A 70 -1.44 -14.02 11.82
CA LEU A 70 -1.13 -12.60 11.91
C LEU A 70 -0.46 -12.25 13.25
N TYR A 71 -0.88 -12.87 14.36
CA TYR A 71 -0.19 -12.72 15.65
C TYR A 71 1.22 -13.31 15.59
N CYS A 72 1.40 -14.53 15.07
CA CYS A 72 2.70 -15.18 14.94
C CYS A 72 3.70 -14.37 14.08
N LYS A 73 3.19 -13.61 13.10
CA LYS A 73 4.01 -12.76 12.21
C LYS A 73 4.09 -11.30 12.65
N SER A 74 3.55 -10.94 13.81
CA SER A 74 3.46 -9.55 14.30
C SER A 74 2.71 -8.60 13.36
N LEU A 75 1.75 -9.11 12.58
CA LEU A 75 0.96 -8.38 11.58
C LEU A 75 -0.51 -8.14 12.01
N TYR A 76 -0.80 -8.24 13.29
CA TYR A 76 -2.17 -8.18 13.84
C TYR A 76 -2.73 -6.75 14.03
N ALA A 77 -1.96 -5.71 13.69
CA ALA A 77 -2.40 -4.32 13.87
C ALA A 77 -3.78 -4.06 13.26
N SER A 78 -4.68 -3.47 14.06
CA SER A 78 -6.07 -3.21 13.69
C SER A 78 -6.24 -1.82 13.10
N ILE A 79 -7.01 -1.69 12.00
CA ILE A 79 -7.38 -0.40 11.41
C ILE A 79 -8.81 0.06 11.80
N GLN A 80 -9.44 -0.56 12.80
CA GLN A 80 -10.83 -0.25 13.14
C GLN A 80 -11.05 1.20 13.59
N ASN A 81 -10.15 1.75 14.42
CA ASN A 81 -10.23 3.14 14.86
C ASN A 81 -10.01 4.10 13.69
N PHE A 82 -9.05 3.79 12.83
CA PHE A 82 -8.77 4.54 11.62
C PHE A 82 -9.98 4.55 10.68
N ASN A 83 -10.61 3.40 10.42
CA ASN A 83 -11.85 3.30 9.64
C ASN A 83 -12.98 4.17 10.23
N LYS A 84 -13.21 4.09 11.55
CA LYS A 84 -14.25 4.89 12.22
C LYS A 84 -13.99 6.40 12.11
N ALA A 85 -12.75 6.82 12.34
CA ALA A 85 -12.35 8.22 12.20
C ALA A 85 -12.55 8.73 10.78
N THR A 86 -12.08 7.98 9.77
CA THR A 86 -12.22 8.30 8.35
C THR A 86 -13.69 8.47 7.95
N ILE A 87 -14.56 7.50 8.29
CA ILE A 87 -15.99 7.58 7.98
C ILE A 87 -16.65 8.77 8.68
N LYS A 88 -16.26 9.06 9.92
CA LYS A 88 -16.77 10.21 10.66
C LYS A 88 -16.39 11.52 9.97
N SER A 89 -15.12 11.70 9.61
CA SER A 89 -14.64 12.93 8.96
C SER A 89 -15.26 13.16 7.58
N LEU A 90 -15.51 12.10 6.81
CA LEU A 90 -16.11 12.20 5.46
C LEU A 90 -17.61 12.58 5.46
N LYS A 91 -18.31 12.54 6.60
CA LYS A 91 -19.75 12.89 6.67
C LYS A 91 -20.05 14.38 6.44
N TYR A 92 -19.07 15.25 6.55
CA TYR A 92 -19.30 16.70 6.58
C TYR A 92 -19.34 17.37 5.21
N LYS A 93 -18.72 16.75 4.18
CA LYS A 93 -18.63 17.32 2.82
C LYS A 93 -18.65 16.22 1.76
N THR A 94 -18.97 16.60 0.52
CA THR A 94 -18.82 15.72 -0.64
C THR A 94 -17.33 15.59 -1.04
N GLU A 95 -17.00 14.56 -1.85
CA GLU A 95 -15.66 14.33 -2.39
C GLU A 95 -15.15 15.57 -3.15
N GLU A 96 -15.98 16.11 -4.04
CA GLU A 96 -15.65 17.29 -4.87
C GLU A 96 -15.29 18.49 -3.99
N LYS A 97 -16.03 18.69 -2.90
CA LYS A 97 -15.78 19.81 -1.98
C LYS A 97 -14.47 19.63 -1.21
N TYR A 98 -14.13 18.39 -0.84
CA TYR A 98 -12.82 18.11 -0.24
C TYR A 98 -11.69 18.36 -1.23
N ILE A 99 -11.81 17.91 -2.49
CA ILE A 99 -10.82 18.13 -3.56
C ILE A 99 -10.64 19.62 -3.81
N GLU A 100 -11.72 20.40 -3.93
CA GLU A 100 -11.67 21.85 -4.10
C GLU A 100 -10.92 22.56 -2.94
N ASP A 101 -11.25 22.19 -1.70
CA ASP A 101 -10.62 22.76 -0.52
C ASP A 101 -9.12 22.42 -0.46
N MET A 102 -8.76 21.16 -0.78
CA MET A 102 -7.35 20.73 -0.83
C MET A 102 -6.59 21.42 -1.95
N TYR A 103 -7.21 21.58 -3.11
CA TYR A 103 -6.60 22.29 -4.23
C TYR A 103 -6.28 23.75 -3.87
N LYS A 104 -7.21 24.45 -3.18
CA LYS A 104 -7.00 25.81 -2.68
C LYS A 104 -5.91 25.89 -1.62
N LYS A 105 -5.85 24.91 -0.70
CA LYS A 105 -4.91 24.87 0.43
C LYS A 105 -3.49 24.54 -0.03
N TYR A 106 -3.32 23.46 -0.79
CA TYR A 106 -2.00 22.91 -1.13
C TYR A 106 -1.45 23.43 -2.46
N ARG A 107 -2.29 24.01 -3.30
CA ARG A 107 -1.96 24.57 -4.63
C ARG A 107 -1.07 23.64 -5.47
N PRO A 108 -1.45 22.35 -5.64
CA PRO A 108 -0.68 21.43 -6.45
C PRO A 108 -0.66 21.89 -7.91
N THR A 109 0.38 21.52 -8.64
CA THR A 109 0.44 21.76 -10.09
C THR A 109 -0.63 20.91 -10.78
N LYS A 110 -1.56 21.57 -11.47
CA LYS A 110 -2.58 20.86 -12.25
C LYS A 110 -1.99 20.41 -13.58
N ILE A 111 -2.09 19.12 -13.85
CA ILE A 111 -1.61 18.53 -15.10
C ILE A 111 -2.80 18.08 -15.93
N GLU A 112 -3.00 18.75 -17.04
CA GLU A 112 -4.06 18.49 -18.02
C GLU A 112 -3.47 17.87 -19.30
N THR A 113 -2.96 16.64 -19.20
CA THR A 113 -2.45 15.89 -20.35
C THR A 113 -3.21 14.59 -20.52
N ASP A 114 -3.43 14.20 -21.77
CA ASP A 114 -4.09 12.92 -22.10
C ASP A 114 -3.15 11.71 -22.06
N GLY A 115 -1.87 11.90 -21.75
CA GLY A 115 -0.86 10.84 -21.75
C GLY A 115 -0.63 10.14 -20.42
N ILE A 116 -1.45 10.38 -19.38
CA ILE A 116 -1.27 9.74 -18.07
C ILE A 116 -2.06 8.43 -18.00
N PHE A 117 -1.40 7.32 -17.67
CA PHE A 117 -2.03 6.00 -17.52
C PHE A 117 -1.40 5.21 -16.34
N SER A 118 -2.15 4.24 -15.82
CA SER A 118 -1.63 3.24 -14.87
C SER A 118 -1.59 1.86 -15.49
N ILE A 119 -0.84 0.94 -14.86
CA ILE A 119 -0.74 -0.47 -15.28
C ILE A 119 -0.81 -1.34 -14.02
N ASP A 120 -1.87 -2.13 -13.89
CA ASP A 120 -2.21 -2.82 -12.65
C ASP A 120 -2.66 -4.26 -12.89
N PRO A 121 -2.71 -5.10 -11.84
CA PRO A 121 -3.29 -6.43 -11.95
C PRO A 121 -4.77 -6.38 -12.33
N LYS A 122 -5.25 -7.43 -13.00
CA LYS A 122 -6.67 -7.57 -13.31
C LYS A 122 -7.52 -7.52 -12.03
N LYS A 123 -8.58 -6.70 -12.03
CA LYS A 123 -9.49 -6.47 -10.90
C LYS A 123 -8.91 -5.59 -9.77
N SER A 124 -7.82 -4.88 -9.99
CA SER A 124 -7.37 -3.83 -9.05
C SER A 124 -8.45 -2.77 -8.87
N THR A 125 -8.53 -2.24 -7.66
CA THR A 125 -9.39 -1.11 -7.28
C THR A 125 -8.58 0.03 -6.67
N ASP A 126 -7.40 -0.27 -6.22
CA ASP A 126 -6.38 0.60 -5.62
C ASP A 126 -5.27 0.83 -6.64
N PHE A 127 -5.38 1.92 -7.40
CA PHE A 127 -4.39 2.37 -8.37
C PHE A 127 -3.46 3.36 -7.68
N ASP A 128 -2.28 2.88 -7.25
CA ASP A 128 -1.36 3.65 -6.43
C ASP A 128 -0.35 4.46 -7.25
N ASP A 129 -0.02 4.00 -8.46
CA ASP A 129 0.94 4.61 -9.37
C ASP A 129 0.38 4.82 -10.77
N ALA A 130 0.88 5.87 -11.43
CA ALA A 130 0.59 6.18 -12.82
C ALA A 130 1.82 6.79 -13.49
N PHE A 131 1.83 6.82 -14.82
CA PHE A 131 3.00 7.18 -15.60
C PHE A 131 2.62 8.05 -16.76
N SER A 132 3.54 8.93 -17.18
CA SER A 132 3.50 9.57 -18.49
C SER A 132 4.91 9.81 -18.99
N ILE A 133 5.04 9.90 -20.33
CA ILE A 133 6.29 10.25 -20.98
C ILE A 133 6.02 11.22 -22.13
N ASN A 134 6.77 12.31 -22.15
CA ASN A 134 6.62 13.36 -23.17
C ASN A 134 7.98 13.75 -23.73
N LYS A 135 8.01 14.11 -25.01
CA LYS A 135 9.18 14.80 -25.57
C LYS A 135 9.26 16.21 -25.01
N THR A 136 10.46 16.64 -24.68
CA THR A 136 10.69 17.97 -24.13
C THR A 136 12.03 18.53 -24.66
N THR A 137 12.23 19.83 -24.49
CA THR A 137 13.49 20.49 -24.82
C THR A 137 14.31 20.61 -23.55
N ILE A 138 15.52 20.06 -23.55
CA ILE A 138 16.46 20.15 -22.44
C ILE A 138 17.48 21.25 -22.76
N CYS A 139 17.68 22.17 -21.81
CA CYS A 139 18.62 23.30 -21.97
C CYS A 139 18.39 24.18 -23.22
N GLY A 140 17.16 24.22 -23.73
CA GLY A 140 16.73 25.14 -24.80
C GLY A 140 17.16 24.75 -26.22
N LYS A 141 17.90 23.67 -26.43
CA LYS A 141 18.42 23.29 -27.76
C LYS A 141 18.37 21.82 -28.12
N GLU A 142 18.28 20.91 -27.16
CA GLU A 142 18.28 19.46 -27.42
C GLU A 142 16.90 18.85 -27.17
N VAL A 143 16.49 17.96 -28.05
CA VAL A 143 15.29 17.15 -27.84
C VAL A 143 15.60 16.11 -26.77
N GLY A 144 14.77 16.02 -25.76
CA GLY A 144 14.88 15.05 -24.70
C GLY A 144 13.50 14.54 -24.29
N TYR A 145 13.45 13.87 -23.16
CA TYR A 145 12.23 13.27 -22.62
C TYR A 145 12.03 13.68 -21.17
N GLN A 146 10.76 13.89 -20.82
CA GLN A 146 10.29 13.99 -19.46
C GLN A 146 9.50 12.73 -19.14
N LEU A 147 10.03 11.89 -18.27
CA LEU A 147 9.32 10.77 -17.64
C LEU A 147 8.75 11.24 -16.33
N SER A 148 7.45 11.11 -16.14
CA SER A 148 6.77 11.45 -14.89
C SER A 148 6.21 10.18 -14.24
N ILE A 149 6.53 9.99 -12.96
CA ILE A 149 6.02 8.92 -12.10
C ILE A 149 5.14 9.57 -11.05
N TYR A 150 3.86 9.19 -11.03
CA TYR A 150 2.84 9.75 -10.15
C TYR A 150 2.49 8.71 -9.09
N ILE A 151 2.67 9.04 -7.83
CA ILE A 151 2.26 8.19 -6.69
C ILE A 151 1.10 8.87 -5.97
N SER A 152 0.07 8.12 -5.68
CA SER A 152 -1.12 8.59 -4.96
C SER A 152 -0.75 9.34 -3.68
N ASN A 153 -1.21 10.59 -3.53
CA ASN A 153 -0.85 11.44 -2.40
C ASN A 153 -1.83 11.24 -1.22
N VAL A 154 -1.61 10.19 -0.46
CA VAL A 154 -2.42 9.85 0.72
C VAL A 154 -2.30 10.92 1.81
N SER A 155 -1.13 11.56 1.95
CA SER A 155 -0.87 12.53 3.02
C SER A 155 -1.82 13.73 2.97
N PHE A 156 -2.20 14.19 1.78
CA PHE A 156 -3.17 15.28 1.61
C PHE A 156 -4.53 14.94 2.23
N TRP A 157 -4.97 13.70 2.08
CA TRP A 157 -6.22 13.22 2.66
C TRP A 157 -6.11 13.05 4.18
N LEU A 158 -5.00 12.51 4.67
CA LEU A 158 -4.77 12.37 6.12
C LEU A 158 -4.75 13.72 6.82
N ASP A 159 -4.06 14.72 6.24
CA ASP A 159 -4.05 16.10 6.73
C ASP A 159 -5.44 16.74 6.69
N ARG A 160 -6.14 16.58 5.57
CA ARG A 160 -7.44 17.25 5.36
C ARG A 160 -8.53 16.69 6.25
N LEU A 161 -8.47 15.41 6.56
CA LEU A 161 -9.44 14.70 7.40
C LEU A 161 -8.98 14.59 8.86
N GLU A 162 -7.82 15.15 9.21
CA GLU A 162 -7.22 15.12 10.57
C GLU A 162 -7.08 13.68 11.10
N LEU A 163 -6.49 12.80 10.28
CA LEU A 163 -6.46 11.36 10.55
C LEU A 163 -5.12 10.85 11.10
N TRP A 164 -4.10 11.68 11.24
CA TRP A 164 -2.77 11.26 11.69
C TRP A 164 -2.78 10.56 13.06
N ASP A 165 -3.56 11.07 14.01
CA ASP A 165 -3.68 10.46 15.35
C ASP A 165 -4.38 9.08 15.34
N SER A 166 -5.15 8.81 14.31
CA SER A 166 -5.86 7.53 14.13
C SER A 166 -5.16 6.59 13.17
N PHE A 167 -4.07 7.03 12.53
CA PHE A 167 -3.30 6.23 11.59
C PHE A 167 -2.81 4.93 12.24
N SER A 168 -2.94 3.84 11.51
CA SER A 168 -2.68 2.50 12.04
C SER A 168 -1.20 2.11 11.91
N ASP A 169 -0.71 1.33 12.89
CA ASP A 169 0.61 0.68 12.85
C ASP A 169 0.70 -0.46 11.82
N ARG A 170 -0.32 -0.67 11.01
CA ARG A 170 -0.28 -1.65 9.93
C ARG A 170 0.62 -1.16 8.80
N ILE A 171 1.73 -1.82 8.59
CA ILE A 171 2.82 -1.42 7.69
C ILE A 171 2.60 -1.77 6.22
N SER A 172 1.62 -2.63 5.92
CA SER A 172 1.31 -3.04 4.53
C SER A 172 -0.09 -3.63 4.41
N THR A 173 -0.60 -3.70 3.19
CA THR A 173 -1.77 -4.53 2.85
C THR A 173 -1.37 -6.00 2.92
N ILE A 174 -2.20 -6.81 3.58
CA ILE A 174 -1.98 -8.25 3.73
C ILE A 174 -2.94 -8.99 2.80
N TYR A 175 -2.39 -9.74 1.86
CA TYR A 175 -3.15 -10.56 0.92
C TYR A 175 -3.33 -11.97 1.49
N LEU A 176 -4.58 -12.35 1.76
CA LEU A 176 -4.99 -13.70 2.15
C LEU A 176 -5.59 -14.40 0.93
N PRO A 177 -5.69 -15.73 0.91
CA PRO A 177 -6.21 -16.46 -0.25
C PRO A 177 -7.63 -16.08 -0.70
N ASP A 178 -8.47 -15.61 0.22
CA ASP A 178 -9.88 -15.29 -0.01
C ASP A 178 -10.20 -13.79 0.10
N ARG A 179 -9.29 -12.96 0.62
CA ARG A 179 -9.51 -11.53 0.85
C ARG A 179 -8.22 -10.76 1.09
N LYS A 180 -8.26 -9.44 0.92
CA LYS A 180 -7.19 -8.55 1.38
C LYS A 180 -7.56 -7.90 2.73
N ARG A 181 -6.52 -7.60 3.54
CA ARG A 181 -6.60 -6.73 4.72
C ARG A 181 -5.82 -5.46 4.42
N PRO A 182 -6.49 -4.40 4.00
CA PRO A 182 -5.82 -3.19 3.54
C PRO A 182 -5.09 -2.46 4.68
N MET A 183 -4.00 -1.77 4.33
CA MET A 183 -3.27 -0.88 5.23
C MET A 183 -4.08 0.38 5.54
N LEU A 184 -4.79 0.90 4.56
CA LEU A 184 -5.66 2.06 4.66
C LEU A 184 -7.14 1.65 4.68
N PRO A 185 -8.05 2.48 5.24
CA PRO A 185 -9.47 2.34 4.99
C PRO A 185 -9.78 2.26 3.50
N THR A 186 -10.64 1.33 3.08
CA THR A 186 -10.94 1.10 1.65
C THR A 186 -11.54 2.33 0.95
N VAL A 187 -12.25 3.20 1.69
CA VAL A 187 -12.72 4.48 1.16
C VAL A 187 -11.57 5.42 0.79
N LEU A 188 -10.40 5.30 1.43
CA LEU A 188 -9.20 6.01 1.04
C LEU A 188 -8.47 5.26 -0.07
N SER A 189 -8.08 3.99 0.14
CA SER A 189 -7.25 3.24 -0.81
C SER A 189 -7.95 3.01 -2.15
N ASP A 190 -9.21 2.56 -2.12
CA ASP A 190 -9.90 2.09 -3.32
C ASP A 190 -10.75 3.20 -4.00
N ALA A 191 -10.87 4.38 -3.37
CA ALA A 191 -11.68 5.48 -3.91
C ALA A 191 -10.93 6.82 -3.93
N LEU A 192 -10.76 7.48 -2.79
CA LEU A 192 -10.33 8.88 -2.74
C LEU A 192 -8.85 9.07 -3.14
N CYS A 193 -7.98 8.14 -2.76
CA CYS A 193 -6.56 8.18 -3.13
C CYS A 193 -6.28 7.47 -4.45
N SER A 194 -7.07 6.47 -4.83
CA SER A 194 -6.87 5.67 -6.04
C SER A 194 -6.86 6.53 -7.30
N LEU A 195 -5.82 6.41 -8.12
CA LEU A 195 -5.61 7.15 -9.38
C LEU A 195 -6.52 6.61 -10.49
N GLN A 196 -7.84 6.68 -10.27
CA GLN A 196 -8.87 6.14 -11.16
C GLN A 196 -9.01 6.93 -12.45
N GLU A 197 -9.26 6.20 -13.53
CA GLU A 197 -9.55 6.76 -14.85
C GLU A 197 -10.65 7.84 -14.81
N GLY A 198 -10.41 8.95 -15.49
CA GLY A 198 -11.38 10.04 -15.65
C GLY A 198 -11.62 10.90 -14.42
N ARG A 199 -10.94 10.67 -13.29
CA ARG A 199 -11.10 11.43 -12.05
C ARG A 199 -9.88 12.27 -11.72
N TRP A 200 -10.11 13.46 -11.15
CA TRP A 200 -9.04 14.29 -10.62
C TRP A 200 -8.53 13.69 -9.30
N ARG A 201 -7.22 13.47 -9.20
CA ARG A 201 -6.56 12.89 -8.02
C ARG A 201 -5.28 13.64 -7.70
N PHE A 202 -4.92 13.67 -6.42
CA PHE A 202 -3.65 14.22 -5.98
C PHE A 202 -2.56 13.16 -6.06
N ALA A 203 -1.42 13.55 -6.60
CA ALA A 203 -0.25 12.69 -6.68
C ALA A 203 1.01 13.42 -6.18
N PHE A 204 1.94 12.65 -5.62
CA PHE A 204 3.32 13.05 -5.44
C PHE A 204 4.08 12.60 -6.67
N THR A 205 4.69 13.53 -7.38
CA THR A 205 5.23 13.29 -8.71
C THR A 205 6.73 13.48 -8.75
N LEU A 206 7.42 12.50 -9.33
CA LEU A 206 8.81 12.60 -9.76
C LEU A 206 8.86 12.81 -11.26
N ASN A 207 9.41 13.93 -11.69
CA ASN A 207 9.77 14.20 -13.08
C ASN A 207 11.26 13.91 -13.28
N ILE A 208 11.60 13.11 -14.28
CA ILE A 208 12.97 12.77 -14.68
C ILE A 208 13.19 13.28 -16.09
N TYR A 209 14.18 14.16 -16.26
CA TYR A 209 14.56 14.74 -17.55
C TYR A 209 15.83 14.08 -18.06
N PHE A 210 15.79 13.52 -19.26
CA PHE A 210 16.91 12.80 -19.88
C PHE A 210 16.97 12.98 -21.39
N ASP A 211 18.15 12.79 -21.98
CA ASP A 211 18.37 12.90 -23.41
C ASP A 211 18.06 11.62 -24.20
N GLU A 212 18.25 11.68 -25.52
CA GLU A 212 18.05 10.54 -26.44
C GLU A 212 18.99 9.36 -26.14
N ASN A 213 20.08 9.57 -25.42
CA ASN A 213 21.04 8.54 -25.01
C ASN A 213 20.73 7.93 -23.63
N GLY A 214 19.69 8.42 -22.95
CA GLY A 214 19.31 7.95 -21.61
C GLY A 214 20.06 8.61 -20.46
N LYS A 215 20.86 9.68 -20.71
CA LYS A 215 21.53 10.41 -19.65
C LYS A 215 20.55 11.33 -18.93
N ILE A 216 20.38 11.14 -17.62
CA ILE A 216 19.54 11.99 -16.76
C ILE A 216 20.28 13.29 -16.48
N TYR A 217 19.61 14.43 -16.76
CA TYR A 217 20.13 15.78 -16.48
C TYR A 217 19.55 16.36 -15.20
N ASP A 218 18.25 16.11 -14.94
CA ASP A 218 17.58 16.70 -13.79
C ASP A 218 16.45 15.80 -13.27
N THR A 219 16.11 15.99 -12.00
CA THR A 219 14.98 15.35 -11.33
C THR A 219 14.25 16.36 -10.46
N GLU A 220 12.95 16.44 -10.61
CA GLU A 220 12.10 17.38 -9.90
C GLU A 220 10.97 16.65 -9.16
N TYR A 221 10.70 17.06 -7.91
CA TYR A 221 9.59 16.57 -7.11
C TYR A 221 8.53 17.65 -6.96
N THR A 222 7.29 17.29 -7.25
CA THR A 222 6.17 18.23 -7.10
C THR A 222 4.90 17.51 -6.67
N ASN A 223 4.05 18.22 -5.92
CA ASN A 223 2.69 17.76 -5.69
C ASN A 223 1.81 18.17 -6.88
N THR A 224 1.11 17.21 -7.44
CA THR A 224 0.29 17.43 -8.63
C THR A 224 -1.17 17.07 -8.38
N CYS A 225 -2.04 17.62 -9.21
CA CYS A 225 -3.42 17.19 -9.39
C CYS A 225 -3.58 16.70 -10.83
N ILE A 226 -3.80 15.40 -11.00
CA ILE A 226 -3.78 14.71 -12.28
C ILE A 226 -5.13 14.09 -12.61
N LYS A 227 -5.34 13.79 -13.89
CA LYS A 227 -6.48 13.00 -14.36
C LYS A 227 -5.94 11.87 -15.23
N VAL A 228 -6.06 10.64 -14.74
CA VAL A 228 -5.63 9.45 -15.48
C VAL A 228 -6.57 9.21 -16.65
N LYS A 229 -6.02 9.00 -17.84
CA LYS A 229 -6.74 8.72 -19.09
C LYS A 229 -7.25 7.28 -19.11
N LYS A 230 -6.42 6.33 -18.71
CA LYS A 230 -6.71 4.90 -18.76
C LYS A 230 -6.01 4.13 -17.64
N ASN A 231 -6.74 3.25 -16.98
CA ASN A 231 -6.16 2.23 -16.12
C ASN A 231 -6.05 0.92 -16.93
N TYR A 232 -4.83 0.55 -17.31
CA TYR A 232 -4.54 -0.66 -18.07
C TYR A 232 -4.31 -1.87 -17.17
N VAL A 233 -4.55 -3.06 -17.73
CA VAL A 233 -4.14 -4.33 -17.09
C VAL A 233 -2.78 -4.74 -17.66
N TYR A 234 -1.95 -5.41 -16.85
CA TYR A 234 -0.67 -5.94 -17.31
C TYR A 234 -0.81 -6.77 -18.58
N ASP A 235 0.08 -6.47 -19.55
CA ASP A 235 0.23 -7.16 -20.83
C ASP A 235 -1.07 -7.29 -21.68
N GLU A 236 -2.10 -6.46 -21.40
CA GLU A 236 -3.29 -6.46 -22.23
C GLU A 236 -3.04 -5.86 -23.64
N PRO A 237 -3.77 -6.30 -24.67
CA PRO A 237 -3.55 -5.84 -26.03
C PRO A 237 -3.67 -4.32 -26.20
N ASP A 238 -4.61 -3.68 -25.52
CA ASP A 238 -4.83 -2.24 -25.57
C ASP A 238 -3.61 -1.47 -25.04
N LEU A 239 -2.99 -1.95 -23.95
CA LEU A 239 -1.75 -1.40 -23.42
C LEU A 239 -0.62 -1.54 -24.44
N LEU A 240 -0.40 -2.76 -24.93
CA LEU A 240 0.71 -3.06 -25.84
C LEU A 240 0.63 -2.29 -27.18
N SER A 241 -0.58 -1.94 -27.62
CA SER A 241 -0.84 -1.12 -28.80
C SER A 241 -0.80 0.39 -28.55
N SER A 242 -0.78 0.82 -27.29
CA SER A 242 -0.76 2.24 -26.93
C SER A 242 0.57 2.91 -27.32
N PRO A 243 0.55 4.00 -28.12
CA PRO A 243 1.78 4.72 -28.46
C PRO A 243 2.51 5.28 -27.23
N ASP A 244 1.77 5.73 -26.22
CA ASP A 244 2.32 6.26 -24.97
C ASP A 244 3.08 5.17 -24.21
N TYR A 245 2.50 3.97 -24.13
CA TYR A 245 3.18 2.82 -23.50
C TYR A 245 4.39 2.34 -24.32
N GLN A 246 4.29 2.26 -25.64
CA GLN A 246 5.40 1.85 -26.49
C GLN A 246 6.60 2.80 -26.32
N LEU A 247 6.35 4.10 -26.30
CA LEU A 247 7.38 5.10 -26.02
C LEU A 247 7.97 4.94 -24.62
N LEU A 248 7.11 4.77 -23.59
CA LEU A 248 7.55 4.52 -22.21
C LEU A 248 8.43 3.27 -22.14
N HIS A 249 8.02 2.15 -22.73
CA HIS A 249 8.76 0.89 -22.74
C HIS A 249 10.13 1.01 -23.40
N GLU A 250 10.19 1.68 -24.58
CA GLU A 250 11.44 1.96 -25.28
C GLU A 250 12.41 2.79 -24.40
N LYS A 251 11.92 3.85 -23.78
CA LYS A 251 12.77 4.75 -22.99
C LYS A 251 13.15 4.15 -21.64
N VAL A 252 12.31 3.32 -21.05
CA VAL A 252 12.66 2.54 -19.85
C VAL A 252 13.78 1.53 -20.15
N LYS A 253 13.74 0.85 -21.31
CA LYS A 253 14.85 0.01 -21.76
C LYS A 253 16.16 0.78 -21.92
N LEU A 254 16.08 1.96 -22.53
CA LEU A 254 17.24 2.83 -22.71
C LEU A 254 17.84 3.27 -21.34
N LEU A 255 16.99 3.73 -20.42
CA LEU A 255 17.42 4.09 -19.07
C LEU A 255 18.04 2.90 -18.32
N ASN A 256 17.47 1.70 -18.45
CA ASN A 256 18.00 0.51 -17.82
C ASN A 256 19.37 0.09 -18.42
N GLN A 257 19.57 0.24 -19.72
CA GLN A 257 20.88 0.02 -20.35
C GLN A 257 21.96 0.98 -19.80
N HIS A 258 21.56 2.21 -19.47
CA HIS A 258 22.50 3.21 -18.96
C HIS A 258 22.79 3.04 -17.45
N TYR A 259 21.77 2.73 -16.64
CA TYR A 259 21.88 2.69 -15.17
C TYR A 259 21.86 1.29 -14.56
N ASN A 260 21.41 0.28 -15.31
CA ASN A 260 21.39 -1.15 -14.92
C ASN A 260 20.79 -1.44 -13.54
N TYR A 261 19.61 -0.84 -13.26
CA TYR A 261 18.90 -1.05 -11.99
C TYR A 261 18.04 -2.31 -11.97
N TYR A 262 17.79 -2.91 -13.13
CA TYR A 262 16.95 -4.10 -13.30
C TYR A 262 17.57 -5.03 -14.34
N ASP A 263 17.42 -6.35 -14.18
CA ASP A 263 18.11 -7.32 -15.06
C ASP A 263 17.69 -7.15 -16.53
N LYS A 264 16.40 -7.29 -16.83
CA LYS A 264 15.88 -7.21 -18.19
C LYS A 264 14.45 -6.68 -18.21
N ILE A 265 14.17 -5.78 -19.15
CA ILE A 265 12.83 -5.20 -19.35
C ILE A 265 12.18 -5.88 -20.57
N GLU A 266 11.27 -6.83 -20.35
CA GLU A 266 10.56 -7.58 -21.40
C GLU A 266 9.05 -7.36 -21.38
N SER A 267 8.45 -7.39 -20.19
CA SER A 267 7.01 -7.28 -19.94
C SER A 267 6.61 -5.93 -19.35
N SER A 268 5.31 -5.66 -19.30
CA SER A 268 4.80 -4.49 -18.61
C SER A 268 5.04 -4.54 -17.09
N HIS A 269 5.14 -5.73 -16.50
CA HIS A 269 5.55 -5.91 -15.11
C HIS A 269 6.97 -5.38 -14.84
N ASP A 270 7.91 -5.66 -15.77
CA ASP A 270 9.30 -5.20 -15.63
C ASP A 270 9.38 -3.67 -15.76
N VAL A 271 8.57 -3.09 -16.65
CA VAL A 271 8.46 -1.61 -16.81
C VAL A 271 8.03 -0.98 -15.49
N VAL A 272 6.93 -1.45 -14.90
CA VAL A 272 6.44 -0.91 -13.62
C VAL A 272 7.44 -1.14 -12.50
N ALA A 273 8.02 -2.34 -12.39
CA ALA A 273 9.04 -2.65 -11.39
C ALA A 273 10.25 -1.70 -11.49
N TYR A 274 10.76 -1.45 -12.70
CA TYR A 274 11.84 -0.51 -12.95
C TYR A 274 11.47 0.92 -12.52
N LEU A 275 10.27 1.40 -12.88
CA LEU A 275 9.82 2.75 -12.53
C LEU A 275 9.67 2.92 -11.01
N MET A 276 9.21 1.89 -10.30
CA MET A 276 9.15 1.90 -8.83
C MET A 276 10.56 1.92 -8.20
N ILE A 277 11.52 1.21 -8.78
CA ILE A 277 12.93 1.27 -8.34
C ILE A 277 13.49 2.68 -8.56
N LEU A 278 13.24 3.30 -9.73
CA LEU A 278 13.65 4.68 -9.99
C LEU A 278 13.05 5.65 -8.97
N MET A 279 11.73 5.57 -8.73
CA MET A 279 11.04 6.41 -7.75
C MET A 279 11.67 6.27 -6.36
N ASN A 280 11.88 5.03 -5.89
CA ASN A 280 12.48 4.75 -4.59
C ASN A 280 13.93 5.24 -4.49
N TYR A 281 14.76 4.98 -5.51
CA TYR A 281 16.16 5.38 -5.55
C TYR A 281 16.32 6.91 -5.48
N HIS A 282 15.62 7.62 -6.37
CA HIS A 282 15.71 9.08 -6.43
C HIS A 282 15.12 9.73 -5.17
N SER A 283 14.00 9.21 -4.63
CA SER A 283 13.40 9.70 -3.39
C SER A 283 14.34 9.52 -2.19
N ALA A 284 14.97 8.36 -2.05
CA ALA A 284 15.96 8.11 -1.00
C ALA A 284 17.16 9.05 -1.13
N LYS A 285 17.67 9.26 -2.35
CA LYS A 285 18.78 10.18 -2.62
C LYS A 285 18.43 11.63 -2.27
N GLU A 286 17.21 12.06 -2.52
CA GLU A 286 16.75 13.41 -2.16
C GLU A 286 16.59 13.56 -0.64
N MET A 287 16.07 12.56 0.05
CA MET A 287 15.93 12.58 1.51
C MET A 287 17.26 12.65 2.24
N VAL A 288 18.31 12.04 1.72
CA VAL A 288 19.67 12.11 2.31
C VAL A 288 20.30 13.50 2.16
N LYS A 289 19.87 14.30 1.18
CA LYS A 289 20.38 15.67 0.97
C LYS A 289 19.75 16.70 1.93
N ARG A 290 18.59 16.37 2.53
CA ARG A 290 17.87 17.25 3.48
C ARG A 290 18.25 16.95 4.93
#